data_a065bd6fcc7b69633f7c8470b391fc6f
#
_entry.id   a065bd6fcc7b69633f7c8470b391fc6f
#
_cell.length_a   1.000
_cell.length_b   1.000
_cell.length_c   1.000
_cell.angle_alpha   90.00
_cell.angle_beta   90.00
_cell.angle_gamma   90.00
#
_symmetry.space_group_name_H-M   'P 1'
#
loop_
_entity.id
_entity.type
_entity.pdbx_description
1 polymer ?
#
loop_
_entity_poly.entity_id
_entity_poly.type
_entity_poly.pdbx_seq_one_letter_code
_entity_poly.pdbx_strand_id
1 'polypeptide(L)'
;MFDIIIIGSGPAGLSAAIYAKRANLNVAVAEKEYEGTGQIAESGNVNNYLGLPNINGYDLGEKFREHAVSLDVDFIEKEAVQIEAVQNGEKEESVIYR
;
A
#
# COMPACT_ATOMS: atom_id res chain seq x y z
N MET A 1 -11.01 -11.35 -7.46
CA MET A 1 -10.07 -10.66 -8.37
C MET A 1 -10.01 -9.20 -8.00
N PHE A 2 -8.81 -8.64 -7.98
CA PHE A 2 -8.62 -7.22 -7.69
C PHE A 2 -8.57 -6.42 -8.98
N ASP A 3 -9.09 -5.20 -8.93
CA ASP A 3 -8.92 -4.25 -10.03
C ASP A 3 -7.50 -3.70 -10.07
N ILE A 4 -6.92 -3.48 -8.89
CA ILE A 4 -5.57 -2.94 -8.73
C ILE A 4 -4.87 -3.69 -7.59
N ILE A 5 -3.62 -4.09 -7.83
CA ILE A 5 -2.73 -4.58 -6.78
C ILE A 5 -1.55 -3.61 -6.71
N ILE A 6 -1.35 -3.03 -5.54
CA ILE A 6 -0.26 -2.09 -5.29
C ILE A 6 0.85 -2.85 -4.57
N ILE A 7 2.06 -2.74 -5.08
CA ILE A 7 3.23 -3.39 -4.49
C ILE A 7 3.98 -2.36 -3.66
N GLY A 8 3.97 -2.55 -2.37
CA GLY A 8 4.59 -1.65 -1.41
C GLY A 8 3.58 -0.85 -0.60
N SER A 9 3.81 -0.77 0.70
CA SER A 9 2.91 -0.11 1.66
C SER A 9 3.48 1.20 2.21
N GLY A 10 4.39 1.83 1.51
CA GLY A 10 4.87 3.17 1.84
C GLY A 10 3.79 4.23 1.57
N PRO A 11 4.09 5.50 1.85
CA PRO A 11 3.10 6.58 1.70
C PRO A 11 2.50 6.67 0.30
N ALA A 12 3.32 6.49 -0.73
CA ALA A 12 2.82 6.55 -2.11
C ALA A 12 1.84 5.43 -2.41
N GLY A 13 2.17 4.20 -2.01
CA GLY A 13 1.30 3.05 -2.22
C GLY A 13 -0.01 3.16 -1.46
N LEU A 14 0.04 3.55 -0.20
CA LEU A 14 -1.16 3.71 0.62
C LEU A 14 -2.03 4.87 0.12
N SER A 15 -1.42 5.96 -0.34
CA SER A 15 -2.16 7.06 -0.95
C SER A 15 -2.88 6.62 -2.21
N ALA A 16 -2.21 5.87 -3.09
CA ALA A 16 -2.83 5.32 -4.30
C ALA A 16 -4.00 4.39 -3.94
N ALA A 17 -3.84 3.56 -2.91
CA ALA A 17 -4.89 2.66 -2.46
C ALA A 17 -6.15 3.42 -1.99
N ILE A 18 -5.97 4.51 -1.26
CA ILE A 18 -7.09 5.34 -0.79
C ILE A 18 -7.85 5.92 -1.98
N TYR A 19 -7.15 6.49 -2.94
CA TYR A 19 -7.80 7.04 -4.14
C TYR A 19 -8.52 5.97 -4.95
N ALA A 20 -7.92 4.79 -5.09
CA ALA A 20 -8.55 3.68 -5.81
C ALA A 20 -9.83 3.22 -5.09
N LYS A 21 -9.82 3.11 -3.78
CA LYS A 21 -11.03 2.77 -3.00
C LYS A 21 -12.11 3.83 -3.14
N ARG A 22 -11.74 5.10 -3.15
CA ARG A 22 -12.71 6.18 -3.39
C ARG A 22 -13.34 6.11 -4.76
N ALA A 23 -12.67 5.50 -5.72
CA ALA A 23 -13.21 5.23 -7.05
C ALA A 23 -14.01 3.91 -7.12
N ASN A 24 -14.30 3.28 -5.99
CA ASN A 24 -15.01 2.00 -5.89
C ASN A 24 -14.30 0.83 -6.57
N LEU A 25 -12.99 0.84 -6.58
CA LEU A 25 -12.21 -0.28 -7.11
C LEU A 25 -11.86 -1.27 -6.00
N ASN A 26 -11.73 -2.54 -6.37
CA ASN A 26 -11.19 -3.56 -5.48
C ASN A 26 -9.67 -3.46 -5.48
N VAL A 27 -9.09 -3.13 -4.34
CA VAL A 27 -7.68 -2.82 -4.21
C VAL A 27 -7.04 -3.70 -3.16
N ALA A 28 -5.89 -4.27 -3.48
CA ALA A 28 -5.03 -4.91 -2.51
C ALA A 28 -3.66 -4.24 -2.50
N VAL A 29 -3.05 -4.16 -1.33
CA VAL A 29 -1.67 -3.72 -1.16
C VAL A 29 -0.85 -4.93 -0.73
N ALA A 30 0.15 -5.29 -1.53
CA ALA A 30 1.07 -6.36 -1.20
C ALA A 30 2.26 -5.76 -0.47
N GLU A 31 2.56 -6.28 0.71
CA GLU A 31 3.69 -5.84 1.51
C GLU A 31 4.48 -7.05 2.02
N LYS A 32 5.80 -6.95 1.95
CA LYS A 32 6.68 -8.05 2.37
C LYS A 32 6.61 -8.27 3.88
N GLU A 33 6.60 -7.20 4.65
CA GLU A 33 6.61 -7.22 6.11
C GLU A 33 5.53 -6.31 6.66
N TYR A 34 4.88 -6.75 7.72
CA TYR A 34 3.82 -5.98 8.36
C TYR A 34 4.29 -4.58 8.82
N GLU A 35 5.50 -4.49 9.33
CA GLU A 35 6.07 -3.22 9.79
C GLU A 35 6.51 -2.32 8.63
N GLY A 36 6.21 -2.73 7.41
CA GLY A 36 6.67 -2.08 6.21
C GLY A 36 5.84 -0.87 5.82
N THR A 37 5.85 0.16 6.61
CA THR A 37 5.42 1.47 6.12
C THR A 37 6.55 2.15 5.36
N GLY A 38 7.49 1.33 4.90
CA GLY A 38 8.60 1.77 4.09
C GLY A 38 9.63 2.56 4.87
N GLN A 39 10.38 3.37 4.18
CA GLN A 39 11.46 4.16 4.76
C GLN A 39 10.96 5.18 5.78
N ILE A 40 9.68 5.53 5.76
CA ILE A 40 9.17 6.53 6.69
C ILE A 40 9.20 6.02 8.14
N ALA A 41 9.06 4.72 8.35
CA ALA A 41 9.13 4.13 9.68
C ALA A 41 10.51 4.28 10.33
N GLU A 42 11.56 4.41 9.51
CA GLU A 42 12.93 4.60 9.96
C GLU A 42 13.30 6.06 10.14
N SER A 43 12.45 6.97 9.68
CA SER A 43 12.66 8.39 9.87
C SER A 43 12.44 8.77 11.33
N GLY A 44 13.23 9.66 11.84
CA GLY A 44 12.98 10.24 13.17
C GLY A 44 11.75 11.13 13.13
N ASN A 45 11.81 12.31 13.73
CA ASN A 45 10.69 13.24 13.69
C ASN A 45 10.49 13.81 12.29
N VAL A 46 9.25 13.76 11.83
CA VAL A 46 8.85 14.33 10.54
C VAL A 46 8.18 15.68 10.80
N ASN A 47 8.82 16.74 10.34
CA ASN A 47 8.37 18.10 10.62
C ASN A 47 7.61 18.75 9.47
N ASN A 48 7.67 18.15 8.31
CA ASN A 48 7.16 18.76 7.07
C ASN A 48 5.93 18.02 6.52
N TYR A 49 5.29 17.20 7.34
CA TYR A 49 4.02 16.60 6.93
C TYR A 49 2.88 17.48 7.42
N LEU A 50 2.15 18.06 6.49
CA LEU A 50 1.09 19.01 6.79
C LEU A 50 0.02 18.39 7.69
N GLY A 51 -0.28 19.04 8.79
CA GLY A 51 -1.29 18.59 9.74
C GLY A 51 -0.76 17.72 10.87
N LEU A 52 0.46 17.18 10.75
CA LEU A 52 1.07 16.31 11.76
C LEU A 52 2.52 16.73 12.03
N PRO A 53 2.72 17.90 12.64
CA PRO A 53 4.07 18.39 12.90
C PRO A 53 4.77 17.55 13.98
N ASN A 54 6.06 17.33 13.82
CA ASN A 54 6.92 16.62 14.76
C ASN A 54 6.47 15.18 15.05
N ILE A 55 5.73 14.56 14.16
CA ILE A 55 5.31 13.18 14.34
C ILE A 55 6.49 12.24 14.10
N ASN A 56 6.61 11.19 14.92
CA ASN A 56 7.57 10.12 14.70
C ASN A 56 7.24 9.39 13.40
N GLY A 57 8.26 9.01 12.63
CA GLY A 57 8.05 8.36 11.34
C GLY A 57 7.28 7.04 11.45
N TYR A 58 7.53 6.25 12.50
CA TYR A 58 6.76 5.03 12.72
C TYR A 58 5.28 5.34 12.95
N ASP A 59 4.98 6.31 13.82
CA ASP A 59 3.60 6.70 14.12
C ASP A 59 2.90 7.27 12.89
N LEU A 60 3.62 8.01 12.06
CA LEU A 60 3.08 8.54 10.81
C LEU A 60 2.71 7.40 9.86
N GLY A 61 3.58 6.40 9.72
CA GLY A 61 3.29 5.22 8.92
C GLY A 61 2.07 4.45 9.42
N GLU A 62 1.93 4.29 10.74
CA GLU A 62 0.77 3.65 11.34
C GLU A 62 -0.53 4.42 11.04
N LYS A 63 -0.49 5.74 11.07
CA LYS A 63 -1.65 6.56 10.70
C LYS A 63 -2.06 6.36 9.24
N PHE A 64 -1.09 6.25 8.34
CA PHE A 64 -1.38 5.96 6.93
C PHE A 64 -2.04 4.61 6.77
N ARG A 65 -1.52 3.59 7.45
CA ARG A 65 -2.09 2.25 7.40
C ARG A 65 -3.49 2.21 7.99
N GLU A 66 -3.71 2.82 9.15
CA GLU A 66 -5.04 2.91 9.77
C GLU A 66 -6.04 3.56 8.82
N HIS A 67 -5.65 4.60 8.12
CA HIS A 67 -6.51 5.26 7.15
C HIS A 67 -6.91 4.30 6.01
N ALA A 68 -5.95 3.58 5.46
CA ALA A 68 -6.23 2.60 4.41
C ALA A 68 -7.15 1.47 4.91
N VAL A 69 -6.89 0.94 6.10
CA VAL A 69 -7.71 -0.10 6.72
C VAL A 69 -9.14 0.41 6.94
N SER A 70 -9.31 1.65 7.35
CA SER A 70 -10.64 2.23 7.56
C SER A 70 -11.49 2.30 6.29
N LEU A 71 -10.86 2.26 5.12
CA LEU A 71 -11.52 2.25 3.83
C LEU A 71 -11.61 0.86 3.20
N ASP A 72 -11.37 -0.18 4.00
CA ASP A 72 -11.43 -1.58 3.57
C ASP A 72 -10.43 -1.95 2.47
N VAL A 73 -9.26 -1.35 2.49
CA VAL A 73 -8.15 -1.79 1.64
C VAL A 73 -7.63 -3.14 2.13
N ASP A 74 -7.54 -4.12 1.25
CA ASP A 74 -6.99 -5.44 1.58
C ASP A 74 -5.47 -5.40 1.57
N PHE A 75 -4.86 -6.03 2.57
CA PHE A 75 -3.41 -6.18 2.64
C PHE A 75 -3.02 -7.63 2.44
N ILE A 76 -2.05 -7.85 1.56
CA ILE A 76 -1.46 -9.16 1.31
C ILE A 76 -0.04 -9.12 1.85
N GLU A 77 0.19 -9.82 2.96
CA GLU A 77 1.50 -9.82 3.64
C GLU A 77 2.42 -10.88 3.01
N LYS A 78 2.81 -10.63 1.77
CA LYS A 78 3.70 -11.50 0.99
C LYS A 78 4.56 -10.66 0.08
N GLU A 79 5.73 -11.18 -0.25
CA GLU A 79 6.62 -10.54 -1.22
C GLU A 79 6.15 -10.83 -2.64
N ALA A 80 5.90 -9.77 -3.41
CA ALA A 80 5.64 -9.90 -4.84
C ALA A 80 6.99 -10.09 -5.55
N VAL A 81 7.15 -11.18 -6.29
CA VAL A 81 8.41 -11.53 -6.94
C VAL A 81 8.35 -11.44 -8.46
N GLN A 82 7.17 -11.46 -9.04
CA GLN A 82 7.01 -11.42 -10.49
C GLN A 82 5.63 -10.93 -10.87
N ILE A 83 5.55 -10.21 -11.99
CA ILE A 83 4.29 -9.85 -12.62
C ILE A 83 4.26 -10.51 -13.98
N GLU A 84 3.18 -11.25 -14.27
CA GLU A 84 2.98 -11.91 -15.55
C GLU A 84 1.75 -11.36 -16.24
N ALA A 85 1.85 -11.11 -17.54
CA ALA A 85 0.69 -10.85 -18.37
C ALA A 85 0.05 -12.19 -18.76
N VAL A 86 -1.24 -12.32 -18.49
CA VAL A 86 -2.01 -13.51 -18.84
C VAL A 86 -2.70 -13.25 -20.16
N GLN A 87 -2.41 -14.07 -21.18
CA GLN A 87 -2.99 -13.94 -22.51
C GLN A 87 -4.06 -15.01 -22.73
N ASN A 88 -5.28 -14.67 -22.45
CA ASN A 88 -6.44 -15.52 -22.71
C ASN A 88 -7.58 -14.75 -23.37
N GLY A 89 -7.23 -13.80 -24.23
CA GLY A 89 -8.19 -12.94 -24.94
C GLY A 89 -8.50 -11.64 -24.22
N GLU A 90 -8.17 -11.54 -22.94
CA GLU A 90 -8.28 -10.32 -22.14
C GLU A 90 -6.90 -9.94 -21.61
N LYS A 91 -6.70 -8.63 -21.40
CA LYS A 91 -5.44 -8.15 -20.82
C LYS A 91 -5.51 -8.27 -19.30
N GLU A 92 -5.00 -9.35 -18.76
CA GLU A 92 -4.88 -9.54 -17.33
C GLU A 92 -3.42 -9.65 -16.93
N GLU A 93 -3.13 -9.20 -15.72
CA GLU A 93 -1.83 -9.37 -15.10
C GLU A 93 -1.98 -10.19 -13.82
N SER A 94 -1.04 -11.08 -13.59
CA SER A 94 -0.97 -11.87 -12.37
C SER A 94 0.27 -11.50 -11.59
N VAL A 95 0.11 -11.37 -10.27
CA VAL A 95 1.23 -11.12 -9.36
C VAL A 95 1.58 -12.43 -8.68
N ILE A 96 2.86 -12.78 -8.73
CA ILE A 96 3.38 -14.00 -8.09
C ILE A 96 4.05 -13.58 -6.78
N TYR A 97 3.67 -14.24 -5.71
CA TYR A 97 4.17 -13.98 -4.36
C TYR A 97 5.13 -15.08 -3.90
N ARG A 98 5.97 -14.69 -2.99
CA ARG A 98 6.85 -15.63 -2.28
C ARG A 98 6.31 -15.90 -0.89
#